data_9d45d62e1c0863085aef2110a6cbe878
#
_entry.id   9d45d62e1c0863085aef2110a6cbe878
#
_cell.length_a   1.000
_cell.length_b   1.000
_cell.length_c   1.000
_cell.angle_alpha   90.00
_cell.angle_beta   90.00
_cell.angle_gamma   90.00
#
_symmetry.space_group_name_H-M   'P 1'
#
loop_
_entity.id
_entity.type
_entity.pdbx_description
1 polymer ?
#
loop_
_entity_poly.entity_id
_entity_poly.type
_entity_poly.pdbx_seq_one_letter_code
_entity_poly.pdbx_strand_id
1 'polypeptide(L)'
;MTDYQALPKEFISPKPATEATKKINQGFINKLDFTDRRSFDNAKKGFIATLNPITIAHDSGSRAAFDLEGLSFLNDEPAETVNPSLWRQAQLNALNHGLYEVVPGIYQIRSFDIANMTLIKSDSGWIIIDPLTSTEASRTGLALANKELGERPVVAVIITHSHADHFAGILGVMSHEDAESGKVAMIAPEHFVNEALSENVLAGNVMSRRATYMYGNLLPSSPTGFVTTGLGAALSMGNTGFIIPNDLIKETGETRHIDGVDIEFQMTPGSEAPAEMVFYFPQFKALCMSEITSHHLHNLYTPRGAQVRDALAWAAQINESIDLFGDRLEVEFASHHWPIWGRQEAIEYLKKQRDMYKYIHDQTLRLANHGYIKEEIAEQIKLPESLGKEFYNRDYYGTVHHNARAVYVKYLGFFDGNPATL
;
A
#
# COMPACT_ATOMS: atom_id res chain seq x y z
N MET A 1 7.53 -31.13 11.94
CA MET A 1 6.24 -30.68 11.35
C MET A 1 5.17 -31.03 12.38
N THR A 2 4.73 -30.05 13.12
CA THR A 2 3.61 -30.23 14.07
C THR A 2 2.35 -30.31 13.23
N ASP A 3 1.61 -31.43 13.32
CA ASP A 3 0.28 -31.57 12.77
C ASP A 3 -0.60 -30.44 13.31
N TYR A 4 -0.86 -29.44 12.49
CA TYR A 4 -1.93 -28.49 12.75
C TYR A 4 -3.23 -29.29 12.64
N GLN A 5 -3.78 -29.72 13.78
CA GLN A 5 -5.14 -30.23 13.83
C GLN A 5 -6.05 -29.14 13.25
N ALA A 6 -6.64 -29.40 12.11
CA ALA A 6 -7.60 -28.50 11.51
C ALA A 6 -8.66 -28.16 12.56
N LEU A 7 -8.96 -26.87 12.74
CA LEU A 7 -10.03 -26.44 13.64
C LEU A 7 -11.31 -27.19 13.28
N PRO A 8 -12.12 -27.61 14.27
CA PRO A 8 -13.40 -28.25 14.02
C PRO A 8 -14.21 -27.41 13.03
N LYS A 9 -14.89 -28.07 12.07
CA LYS A 9 -15.66 -27.40 11.01
C LYS A 9 -16.65 -26.35 11.52
N GLU A 10 -17.19 -26.56 12.71
CA GLU A 10 -18.09 -25.63 13.41
C GLU A 10 -17.46 -24.27 13.74
N PHE A 11 -16.14 -24.19 13.88
CA PHE A 11 -15.41 -22.93 14.10
C PHE A 11 -15.06 -22.18 12.82
N ILE A 12 -15.07 -22.86 11.68
CA ILE A 12 -14.77 -22.30 10.36
C ILE A 12 -15.99 -22.20 9.45
N SER A 13 -17.16 -22.62 9.91
CA SER A 13 -18.39 -22.45 9.13
C SER A 13 -18.76 -20.99 9.00
N PRO A 14 -18.91 -20.47 7.77
CA PRO A 14 -19.35 -19.10 7.54
C PRO A 14 -20.69 -18.83 8.23
N LYS A 15 -20.80 -17.67 8.88
CA LYS A 15 -22.05 -17.25 9.55
C LYS A 15 -22.69 -16.10 8.79
N PRO A 16 -24.01 -16.05 8.68
CA PRO A 16 -24.70 -14.89 8.12
C PRO A 16 -24.52 -13.66 9.01
N ALA A 17 -24.73 -12.49 8.45
CA ALA A 17 -24.73 -11.23 9.20
C ALA A 17 -25.86 -11.23 10.24
N THR A 18 -25.55 -10.77 11.46
CA THR A 18 -26.58 -10.50 12.46
C THR A 18 -27.38 -9.25 12.07
N GLU A 19 -28.59 -9.10 12.62
CA GLU A 19 -29.39 -7.89 12.39
C GLU A 19 -28.67 -6.61 12.84
N ALA A 20 -27.85 -6.68 13.91
CA ALA A 20 -27.00 -5.57 14.35
C ALA A 20 -25.96 -5.20 13.29
N THR A 21 -25.27 -6.21 12.72
CA THR A 21 -24.29 -6.01 11.64
C THR A 21 -24.94 -5.38 10.39
N LYS A 22 -26.07 -5.94 9.95
CA LYS A 22 -26.84 -5.42 8.81
C LYS A 22 -27.22 -3.95 9.01
N LYS A 23 -27.76 -3.61 10.20
CA LYS A 23 -28.16 -2.23 10.54
C LYS A 23 -26.99 -1.27 10.52
N ILE A 24 -25.81 -1.68 11.05
CA ILE A 24 -24.60 -0.86 11.02
C ILE A 24 -24.15 -0.64 9.57
N ASN A 25 -24.05 -1.72 8.78
CA ASN A 25 -23.62 -1.66 7.38
C ASN A 25 -24.56 -0.79 6.53
N GLN A 26 -25.86 -0.96 6.66
CA GLN A 26 -26.88 -0.13 5.99
C GLN A 26 -26.77 1.35 6.37
N GLY A 27 -26.37 1.65 7.60
CA GLY A 27 -26.16 3.02 8.06
C GLY A 27 -25.08 3.79 7.30
N PHE A 28 -24.15 3.10 6.63
CA PHE A 28 -23.11 3.74 5.79
C PHE A 28 -23.62 4.16 4.41
N ILE A 29 -24.63 3.48 3.86
CA ILE A 29 -25.20 3.79 2.54
C ILE A 29 -25.70 5.24 2.47
N ASN A 30 -26.25 5.77 3.56
CA ASN A 30 -26.76 7.12 3.62
C ASN A 30 -25.73 8.19 4.02
N LYS A 31 -24.50 7.78 4.37
CA LYS A 31 -23.45 8.67 4.84
C LYS A 31 -22.40 9.01 3.78
N LEU A 32 -22.30 8.19 2.75
CA LEU A 32 -21.30 8.28 1.69
C LEU A 32 -21.99 8.39 0.34
N ASP A 33 -21.36 9.07 -0.60
CA ASP A 33 -21.88 9.21 -1.96
C ASP A 33 -21.45 8.01 -2.84
N PHE A 34 -22.20 6.92 -2.77
CA PHE A 34 -21.96 5.74 -3.62
C PHE A 34 -22.25 5.97 -5.10
N THR A 35 -22.80 7.12 -5.49
CA THR A 35 -22.97 7.49 -6.90
C THR A 35 -21.67 8.05 -7.51
N ASP A 36 -20.70 8.44 -6.67
CA ASP A 36 -19.38 8.86 -7.13
C ASP A 36 -18.61 7.71 -7.78
N ARG A 37 -18.41 7.82 -9.10
CA ARG A 37 -17.71 6.83 -9.94
C ARG A 37 -16.27 7.20 -10.25
N ARG A 38 -15.76 8.37 -9.82
CA ARG A 38 -14.41 8.86 -10.17
C ARG A 38 -13.31 7.84 -9.89
N SER A 39 -13.36 7.15 -8.74
CA SER A 39 -12.38 6.11 -8.42
C SER A 39 -12.45 4.92 -9.39
N PHE A 40 -13.66 4.51 -9.80
CA PHE A 40 -13.83 3.42 -10.78
C PHE A 40 -13.34 3.81 -12.16
N ASP A 41 -13.58 5.06 -12.57
CA ASP A 41 -13.10 5.59 -13.85
C ASP A 41 -11.57 5.68 -13.85
N ASN A 42 -10.98 6.20 -12.77
CA ASN A 42 -9.53 6.28 -12.60
C ASN A 42 -8.87 4.88 -12.52
N ALA A 43 -9.48 3.94 -11.80
CA ALA A 43 -8.93 2.58 -11.69
C ALA A 43 -8.88 1.84 -13.04
N LYS A 44 -9.80 2.14 -13.96
CA LYS A 44 -9.86 1.55 -15.31
C LYS A 44 -9.02 2.30 -16.34
N LYS A 45 -8.68 3.55 -16.07
CA LYS A 45 -7.99 4.42 -17.02
C LYS A 45 -6.62 3.88 -17.38
N GLY A 46 -6.33 3.88 -18.69
CA GLY A 46 -5.05 3.44 -19.24
C GLY A 46 -4.87 1.92 -19.30
N PHE A 47 -5.93 1.12 -19.15
CA PHE A 47 -5.85 -0.35 -19.29
C PHE A 47 -5.28 -0.77 -20.63
N ILE A 48 -4.29 -1.68 -20.60
CA ILE A 48 -3.62 -2.24 -21.79
C ILE A 48 -3.92 -3.73 -21.91
N ALA A 49 -3.57 -4.52 -20.90
CA ALA A 49 -3.69 -5.97 -20.92
C ALA A 49 -3.70 -6.57 -19.51
N THR A 50 -4.16 -7.82 -19.43
CA THR A 50 -4.09 -8.60 -18.20
C THR A 50 -3.89 -10.09 -18.49
N LEU A 51 -3.71 -10.89 -17.43
CA LEU A 51 -3.74 -12.35 -17.51
C LEU A 51 -5.19 -12.85 -17.48
N ASN A 52 -5.43 -13.98 -18.14
CA ASN A 52 -6.70 -14.69 -18.05
C ASN A 52 -6.44 -16.21 -18.14
N PRO A 53 -6.64 -16.99 -17.04
CA PRO A 53 -7.05 -16.54 -15.71
C PRO A 53 -5.97 -15.66 -15.03
N ILE A 54 -6.38 -14.88 -14.02
CA ILE A 54 -5.46 -14.09 -13.19
C ILE A 54 -4.88 -14.96 -12.08
N THR A 55 -4.00 -15.88 -12.50
CA THR A 55 -3.31 -16.82 -11.64
C THR A 55 -1.83 -16.84 -12.02
N ILE A 56 -0.95 -16.69 -11.03
CA ILE A 56 0.50 -16.77 -11.18
C ILE A 56 0.99 -18.03 -10.48
N ALA A 57 1.59 -18.95 -11.22
CA ALA A 57 2.09 -20.19 -10.66
C ALA A 57 3.35 -19.94 -9.80
N HIS A 58 3.45 -20.63 -8.68
CA HIS A 58 4.68 -20.71 -7.90
C HIS A 58 5.73 -21.55 -8.63
N ASP A 59 6.99 -21.21 -8.54
CA ASP A 59 8.10 -21.92 -9.23
C ASP A 59 8.20 -23.42 -8.88
N SER A 60 7.71 -23.84 -7.69
CA SER A 60 7.60 -25.26 -7.34
C SER A 60 6.57 -26.03 -8.17
N GLY A 61 5.68 -25.35 -8.89
CA GLY A 61 4.57 -25.95 -9.63
C GLY A 61 3.45 -26.55 -8.78
N SER A 62 3.56 -26.54 -7.44
CA SER A 62 2.62 -27.22 -6.53
C SER A 62 1.43 -26.37 -6.09
N ARG A 63 1.49 -25.05 -6.28
CA ARG A 63 0.47 -24.07 -5.87
C ARG A 63 0.55 -22.81 -6.70
N ALA A 64 -0.42 -21.93 -6.57
CA ALA A 64 -0.32 -20.57 -7.05
C ALA A 64 0.55 -19.72 -6.10
N ALA A 65 1.37 -18.82 -6.65
CA ALA A 65 2.00 -17.73 -5.94
C ALA A 65 0.99 -16.58 -5.75
N PHE A 66 0.08 -16.39 -6.72
CA PHE A 66 -0.99 -15.40 -6.63
C PHE A 66 -2.21 -15.87 -7.41
N ASP A 67 -3.41 -15.61 -6.89
CA ASP A 67 -4.67 -16.01 -7.50
C ASP A 67 -5.80 -15.05 -7.08
N LEU A 68 -6.47 -14.44 -8.05
CA LEU A 68 -7.65 -13.59 -7.83
C LEU A 68 -8.97 -14.22 -8.27
N GLU A 69 -8.95 -15.42 -8.91
CA GLU A 69 -10.19 -16.09 -9.36
C GLU A 69 -11.17 -16.33 -8.21
N GLY A 70 -10.63 -16.58 -7.01
CA GLY A 70 -11.41 -16.74 -5.77
C GLY A 70 -12.17 -15.48 -5.33
N LEU A 71 -11.86 -14.30 -5.89
CA LEU A 71 -12.53 -13.03 -5.58
C LEU A 71 -13.58 -12.63 -6.63
N SER A 72 -13.90 -13.51 -7.58
CA SER A 72 -14.90 -13.25 -8.64
C SER A 72 -16.30 -12.88 -8.11
N PHE A 73 -16.65 -13.28 -6.89
CA PHE A 73 -17.89 -12.88 -6.22
C PHE A 73 -18.03 -11.37 -6.00
N LEU A 74 -16.93 -10.60 -6.09
CA LEU A 74 -16.96 -9.14 -6.00
C LEU A 74 -17.66 -8.49 -7.20
N ASN A 75 -17.96 -9.24 -8.27
CA ASN A 75 -18.83 -8.78 -9.35
C ASN A 75 -20.30 -8.73 -8.96
N ASP A 76 -20.68 -9.38 -7.87
CA ASP A 76 -22.06 -9.43 -7.37
C ASP A 76 -22.40 -8.19 -6.51
N GLU A 77 -23.66 -8.10 -6.08
CA GLU A 77 -24.11 -7.06 -5.15
C GLU A 77 -23.43 -7.18 -3.78
N PRO A 78 -23.26 -6.07 -3.05
CA PRO A 78 -22.62 -6.07 -1.75
C PRO A 78 -23.26 -7.02 -0.74
N ALA A 79 -22.46 -7.90 -0.14
CA ALA A 79 -22.93 -8.83 0.88
C ALA A 79 -23.27 -8.11 2.20
N GLU A 80 -24.35 -8.51 2.87
CA GLU A 80 -24.77 -7.95 4.16
C GLU A 80 -23.73 -8.11 5.28
N THR A 81 -22.80 -9.07 5.13
CA THR A 81 -21.69 -9.35 6.06
C THR A 81 -20.55 -8.34 5.96
N VAL A 82 -20.48 -7.54 4.88
CA VAL A 82 -19.38 -6.63 4.59
C VAL A 82 -19.88 -5.19 4.61
N ASN A 83 -19.07 -4.29 5.18
CA ASN A 83 -19.35 -2.86 5.08
C ASN A 83 -19.39 -2.46 3.60
N PRO A 84 -20.44 -1.76 3.11
CA PRO A 84 -20.57 -1.43 1.69
C PRO A 84 -19.43 -0.55 1.17
N SER A 85 -18.82 0.27 2.01
CA SER A 85 -17.65 1.07 1.65
C SER A 85 -16.41 0.18 1.44
N LEU A 86 -16.22 -0.86 2.28
CA LEU A 86 -15.16 -1.84 2.10
C LEU A 86 -15.40 -2.72 0.87
N TRP A 87 -16.65 -3.10 0.58
CA TRP A 87 -16.99 -3.84 -0.63
C TRP A 87 -16.62 -3.04 -1.89
N ARG A 88 -16.94 -1.74 -1.91
CA ARG A 88 -16.53 -0.84 -2.98
C ARG A 88 -15.00 -0.82 -3.15
N GLN A 89 -14.24 -0.74 -2.06
CA GLN A 89 -12.78 -0.78 -2.09
C GLN A 89 -12.26 -2.12 -2.60
N ALA A 90 -12.87 -3.23 -2.17
CA ALA A 90 -12.52 -4.57 -2.64
C ALA A 90 -12.72 -4.73 -4.15
N GLN A 91 -13.85 -4.22 -4.69
CA GLN A 91 -14.09 -4.19 -6.14
C GLN A 91 -13.01 -3.40 -6.88
N LEU A 92 -12.64 -2.22 -6.37
CA LEU A 92 -11.61 -1.38 -6.98
C LEU A 92 -10.24 -2.06 -6.96
N ASN A 93 -9.90 -2.75 -5.86
CA ASN A 93 -8.62 -3.43 -5.70
C ASN A 93 -8.52 -4.71 -6.54
N ALA A 94 -9.58 -5.51 -6.65
CA ALA A 94 -9.53 -6.85 -7.24
C ALA A 94 -9.94 -6.90 -8.72
N LEU A 95 -10.88 -6.05 -9.16
CA LEU A 95 -11.44 -6.12 -10.51
C LEU A 95 -10.68 -5.27 -11.54
N ASN A 96 -9.67 -4.51 -11.13
CA ASN A 96 -8.85 -3.66 -12.00
C ASN A 96 -7.40 -4.14 -11.98
N HIS A 97 -7.17 -5.37 -12.45
CA HIS A 97 -5.85 -6.02 -12.50
C HIS A 97 -5.22 -5.97 -13.90
N GLY A 98 -3.88 -5.91 -13.96
CA GLY A 98 -3.15 -5.95 -15.23
C GLY A 98 -2.14 -4.82 -15.41
N LEU A 99 -1.81 -4.60 -16.68
CA LEU A 99 -0.91 -3.54 -17.15
C LEU A 99 -1.73 -2.30 -17.55
N TYR A 100 -1.33 -1.14 -17.04
CA TYR A 100 -1.99 0.15 -17.28
C TYR A 100 -0.98 1.22 -17.67
N GLU A 101 -1.33 2.12 -18.57
CA GLU A 101 -0.60 3.35 -18.80
C GLU A 101 -1.07 4.43 -17.82
N VAL A 102 -0.15 4.98 -17.06
CA VAL A 102 -0.39 6.15 -16.18
C VAL A 102 -0.37 7.42 -17.02
N VAL A 103 0.74 7.64 -17.69
CA VAL A 103 0.95 8.63 -18.78
C VAL A 103 1.88 8.01 -19.80
N PRO A 104 1.97 8.52 -21.03
CA PRO A 104 2.91 7.99 -22.02
C PRO A 104 4.34 7.91 -21.47
N GLY A 105 4.85 6.69 -21.31
CA GLY A 105 6.18 6.39 -20.74
C GLY A 105 6.17 5.93 -19.30
N ILE A 106 5.06 6.02 -18.57
CA ILE A 106 4.91 5.45 -17.23
C ILE A 106 3.77 4.42 -17.23
N TYR A 107 4.07 3.20 -16.79
CA TYR A 107 3.15 2.08 -16.76
C TYR A 107 3.11 1.43 -15.37
N GLN A 108 1.99 0.81 -15.01
CA GLN A 108 1.84 0.07 -13.76
C GLN A 108 1.28 -1.33 -13.99
N ILE A 109 1.88 -2.30 -13.33
CA ILE A 109 1.27 -3.61 -13.06
C ILE A 109 0.50 -3.46 -11.76
N ARG A 110 -0.82 -3.61 -11.82
CA ARG A 110 -1.73 -3.50 -10.67
C ARG A 110 -2.41 -4.81 -10.37
N SER A 111 -2.59 -5.10 -9.10
CA SER A 111 -3.30 -6.29 -8.60
C SER A 111 -2.72 -7.62 -9.11
N PHE A 112 -1.39 -7.70 -9.26
CA PHE A 112 -0.62 -8.94 -9.34
C PHE A 112 0.01 -9.28 -7.99
N ASP A 113 -0.22 -8.40 -7.01
CA ASP A 113 0.17 -8.47 -5.62
C ASP A 113 -0.66 -7.45 -4.82
N ILE A 114 -0.33 -7.26 -3.54
CA ILE A 114 -0.88 -6.19 -2.70
C ILE A 114 -0.41 -4.81 -3.16
N ALA A 115 0.85 -4.69 -3.59
CA ALA A 115 1.45 -3.47 -4.14
C ALA A 115 1.37 -3.40 -5.68
N ASN A 116 1.72 -2.25 -6.24
CA ASN A 116 1.90 -2.02 -7.67
C ASN A 116 3.40 -2.05 -8.02
N MET A 117 3.74 -2.62 -9.18
CA MET A 117 5.05 -2.42 -9.80
C MET A 117 4.93 -1.38 -10.90
N THR A 118 5.72 -0.31 -10.83
CA THR A 118 5.74 0.73 -11.87
C THR A 118 6.93 0.55 -12.79
N LEU A 119 6.72 0.75 -14.09
CA LEU A 119 7.74 0.67 -15.13
C LEU A 119 7.83 2.02 -15.83
N ILE A 120 9.02 2.62 -15.82
CA ILE A 120 9.32 3.85 -16.56
C ILE A 120 10.07 3.47 -17.82
N LYS A 121 9.56 3.88 -18.97
CA LYS A 121 10.24 3.69 -20.25
C LYS A 121 11.36 4.72 -20.38
N SER A 122 12.60 4.24 -20.31
CA SER A 122 13.81 5.03 -20.54
C SER A 122 14.28 4.91 -22.01
N ASP A 123 15.40 5.50 -22.36
CA ASP A 123 15.94 5.48 -23.73
C ASP A 123 16.19 4.05 -24.20
N SER A 124 16.85 3.22 -23.41
CA SER A 124 17.26 1.87 -23.82
C SER A 124 16.55 0.74 -23.05
N GLY A 125 15.90 1.02 -21.88
CA GLY A 125 15.41 -0.02 -21.00
C GLY A 125 14.16 0.35 -20.20
N TRP A 126 14.00 -0.38 -19.09
CA TRP A 126 13.01 -0.13 -18.04
C TRP A 126 13.70 0.34 -16.75
N ILE A 127 13.18 1.38 -16.14
CA ILE A 127 13.39 1.67 -14.72
C ILE A 127 12.18 1.09 -13.98
N ILE A 128 12.42 0.16 -13.07
CA ILE A 128 11.37 -0.51 -12.28
C ILE A 128 11.27 0.18 -10.93
N ILE A 129 10.05 0.48 -10.48
CA ILE A 129 9.78 0.94 -9.11
C ILE A 129 9.00 -0.15 -8.42
N ASP A 130 9.48 -0.58 -7.25
CA ASP A 130 8.86 -1.56 -6.35
C ASP A 130 8.51 -2.90 -7.03
N PRO A 131 9.45 -3.86 -7.08
CA PRO A 131 9.24 -5.14 -7.77
C PRO A 131 8.38 -6.15 -7.00
N LEU A 132 7.33 -5.69 -6.28
CA LEU A 132 6.34 -6.53 -5.58
C LEU A 132 6.93 -7.42 -4.47
N THR A 133 6.08 -8.28 -3.86
CA THR A 133 6.47 -9.18 -2.76
C THR A 133 7.19 -10.43 -3.26
N SER A 134 6.80 -10.98 -4.41
CA SER A 134 7.32 -12.26 -4.88
C SER A 134 7.99 -12.20 -6.25
N THR A 135 9.04 -13.01 -6.40
CA THR A 135 9.78 -13.19 -7.63
C THR A 135 8.89 -13.58 -8.80
N GLU A 136 7.92 -14.46 -8.56
CA GLU A 136 6.99 -14.94 -9.59
C GLU A 136 6.06 -13.81 -10.06
N ALA A 137 5.57 -12.98 -9.13
CA ALA A 137 4.67 -11.87 -9.46
C ALA A 137 5.40 -10.79 -10.25
N SER A 138 6.59 -10.36 -9.80
CA SER A 138 7.38 -9.33 -10.48
C SER A 138 7.85 -9.78 -11.86
N ARG A 139 8.35 -11.01 -11.99
CA ARG A 139 8.74 -11.61 -13.27
C ARG A 139 7.56 -11.67 -14.24
N THR A 140 6.41 -12.09 -13.76
CA THR A 140 5.19 -12.17 -14.59
C THR A 140 4.71 -10.80 -15.04
N GLY A 141 4.76 -9.79 -14.15
CA GLY A 141 4.44 -8.41 -14.48
C GLY A 141 5.38 -7.82 -15.52
N LEU A 142 6.69 -8.01 -15.37
CA LEU A 142 7.70 -7.58 -16.35
C LEU A 142 7.49 -8.28 -17.71
N ALA A 143 7.22 -9.59 -17.70
CA ALA A 143 6.96 -10.35 -18.92
C ALA A 143 5.71 -9.85 -19.65
N LEU A 144 4.63 -9.51 -18.92
CA LEU A 144 3.44 -8.91 -19.52
C LEU A 144 3.77 -7.55 -20.15
N ALA A 145 4.50 -6.68 -19.44
CA ALA A 145 4.90 -5.39 -19.98
C ALA A 145 5.76 -5.52 -21.24
N ASN A 146 6.75 -6.41 -21.23
CA ASN A 146 7.61 -6.68 -22.39
C ASN A 146 6.83 -7.23 -23.60
N LYS A 147 5.85 -8.10 -23.34
CA LYS A 147 5.00 -8.66 -24.39
C LYS A 147 4.15 -7.57 -25.08
N GLU A 148 3.57 -6.67 -24.30
CA GLU A 148 2.60 -5.69 -24.84
C GLU A 148 3.27 -4.40 -25.34
N LEU A 149 4.40 -3.98 -24.73
CA LEU A 149 5.09 -2.70 -25.01
C LEU A 149 6.41 -2.85 -25.74
N GLY A 150 6.84 -4.08 -26.00
CA GLY A 150 8.15 -4.42 -26.58
C GLY A 150 9.19 -4.76 -25.51
N GLU A 151 10.01 -5.77 -25.82
CA GLU A 151 11.05 -6.28 -24.91
C GLU A 151 12.14 -5.21 -24.68
N ARG A 152 12.47 -4.98 -23.41
CA ARG A 152 13.50 -4.06 -22.94
C ARG A 152 14.24 -4.61 -21.74
N PRO A 153 15.56 -4.40 -21.63
CA PRO A 153 16.32 -4.74 -20.43
C PRO A 153 15.89 -3.83 -19.26
N VAL A 154 16.10 -4.32 -18.04
CA VAL A 154 16.03 -3.47 -16.84
C VAL A 154 17.37 -2.73 -16.70
N VAL A 155 17.34 -1.40 -16.57
CA VAL A 155 18.52 -0.56 -16.41
C VAL A 155 18.66 0.01 -15.00
N ALA A 156 17.54 0.13 -14.28
CA ALA A 156 17.54 0.48 -12.87
C ALA A 156 16.33 -0.08 -12.13
N VAL A 157 16.47 -0.26 -10.81
CA VAL A 157 15.37 -0.56 -9.89
C VAL A 157 15.40 0.48 -8.77
N ILE A 158 14.25 1.07 -8.47
CA ILE A 158 14.07 2.04 -7.38
C ILE A 158 13.15 1.40 -6.35
N ILE A 159 13.59 1.34 -5.11
CA ILE A 159 12.77 0.88 -3.98
C ILE A 159 12.30 2.10 -3.20
N THR A 160 10.99 2.25 -3.06
CA THR A 160 10.40 3.41 -2.38
C THR A 160 10.68 3.39 -0.89
N HIS A 161 10.58 2.22 -0.26
CA HIS A 161 10.76 2.06 1.19
C HIS A 161 11.06 0.61 1.60
N SER A 162 11.18 0.38 2.90
CA SER A 162 11.76 -0.84 3.47
C SER A 162 10.78 -1.99 3.73
N HIS A 163 9.51 -1.91 3.28
CA HIS A 163 8.56 -3.01 3.42
C HIS A 163 8.70 -4.06 2.31
N ALA A 164 8.43 -5.32 2.65
CA ALA A 164 8.72 -6.46 1.78
C ALA A 164 7.92 -6.48 0.48
N ASP A 165 6.73 -5.95 0.45
CA ASP A 165 5.87 -5.88 -0.74
C ASP A 165 6.37 -4.89 -1.81
N HIS A 166 7.44 -4.15 -1.51
CA HIS A 166 8.08 -3.22 -2.44
C HIS A 166 9.45 -3.69 -2.94
N PHE A 167 10.08 -4.66 -2.27
CA PHE A 167 11.41 -5.12 -2.67
C PHE A 167 11.59 -6.63 -2.80
N ALA A 168 10.77 -7.44 -2.11
CA ALA A 168 11.10 -8.85 -1.96
C ALA A 168 10.96 -9.68 -3.26
N GLY A 169 10.27 -9.17 -4.26
CA GLY A 169 10.21 -9.74 -5.61
C GLY A 169 11.39 -9.37 -6.53
N ILE A 170 12.43 -8.71 -6.02
CA ILE A 170 13.55 -8.14 -6.79
C ILE A 170 14.19 -9.13 -7.76
N LEU A 171 14.33 -10.41 -7.39
CA LEU A 171 14.92 -11.44 -8.22
C LEU A 171 14.08 -11.82 -9.45
N GLY A 172 12.87 -11.29 -9.57
CA GLY A 172 12.05 -11.41 -10.78
C GLY A 172 12.40 -10.40 -11.88
N VAL A 173 13.14 -9.33 -11.53
CA VAL A 173 13.47 -8.24 -12.45
C VAL A 173 14.96 -7.97 -12.61
N MET A 174 15.80 -8.38 -11.65
CA MET A 174 17.26 -8.28 -11.75
C MET A 174 17.94 -9.42 -10.97
N SER A 175 19.20 -9.69 -11.28
CA SER A 175 20.03 -10.67 -10.58
C SER A 175 21.01 -10.00 -9.61
N HIS A 176 21.61 -10.79 -8.70
CA HIS A 176 22.73 -10.34 -7.87
C HIS A 176 23.91 -9.86 -8.70
N GLU A 177 24.23 -10.58 -9.79
CA GLU A 177 25.31 -10.23 -10.71
C GLU A 177 25.09 -8.86 -11.38
N ASP A 178 23.84 -8.55 -11.78
CA ASP A 178 23.49 -7.25 -12.37
C ASP A 178 23.74 -6.09 -11.39
N ALA A 179 23.47 -6.30 -10.10
CA ALA A 179 23.74 -5.31 -9.06
C ALA A 179 25.24 -5.17 -8.74
N GLU A 180 25.94 -6.30 -8.56
CA GLU A 180 27.36 -6.34 -8.21
C GLU A 180 28.26 -5.79 -9.32
N SER A 181 27.91 -6.05 -10.58
CA SER A 181 28.62 -5.49 -11.73
C SER A 181 28.31 -4.02 -12.01
N GLY A 182 27.29 -3.47 -11.36
CA GLY A 182 26.80 -2.11 -11.63
C GLY A 182 26.07 -1.98 -12.98
N LYS A 183 25.71 -3.09 -13.61
CA LYS A 183 24.94 -3.09 -14.86
C LYS A 183 23.52 -2.55 -14.67
N VAL A 184 22.92 -2.83 -13.50
CA VAL A 184 21.62 -2.29 -13.09
C VAL A 184 21.82 -1.47 -11.81
N ALA A 185 21.41 -0.21 -11.85
CA ALA A 185 21.41 0.63 -10.66
C ALA A 185 20.26 0.17 -9.74
N MET A 186 20.57 -0.10 -8.47
CA MET A 186 19.56 -0.34 -7.44
C MET A 186 19.56 0.82 -6.45
N ILE A 187 18.52 1.64 -6.52
CA ILE A 187 18.37 2.89 -5.76
C ILE A 187 17.40 2.66 -4.62
N ALA A 188 17.76 3.10 -3.42
CA ALA A 188 16.90 3.01 -2.25
C ALA A 188 17.12 4.20 -1.30
N PRO A 189 16.20 4.49 -0.38
CA PRO A 189 16.42 5.50 0.66
C PRO A 189 17.53 5.06 1.63
N GLU A 190 18.24 6.03 2.19
CA GLU A 190 19.19 5.79 3.28
C GLU A 190 18.52 4.98 4.41
N HIS A 191 19.27 4.09 5.07
CA HIS A 191 18.81 3.13 6.07
C HIS A 191 17.94 1.97 5.57
N PHE A 192 17.60 1.87 4.28
CA PHE A 192 16.79 0.80 3.71
C PHE A 192 17.21 -0.59 4.19
N VAL A 193 18.50 -0.94 4.12
CA VAL A 193 19.01 -2.28 4.49
C VAL A 193 18.73 -2.57 5.97
N ASN A 194 19.02 -1.61 6.85
CA ASN A 194 18.85 -1.80 8.29
C ASN A 194 17.38 -2.02 8.64
N GLU A 195 16.50 -1.22 8.08
CA GLU A 195 15.06 -1.27 8.37
C GLU A 195 14.41 -2.52 7.74
N ALA A 196 14.78 -2.88 6.52
CA ALA A 196 14.32 -4.12 5.89
C ALA A 196 14.74 -5.35 6.69
N LEU A 197 15.99 -5.42 7.18
CA LEU A 197 16.47 -6.52 8.02
C LEU A 197 15.81 -6.51 9.41
N SER A 198 15.55 -5.35 10.00
CA SER A 198 14.87 -5.22 11.28
C SER A 198 13.50 -5.90 11.27
N GLU A 199 12.68 -5.62 10.25
CA GLU A 199 11.34 -6.17 10.15
C GLU A 199 11.30 -7.61 9.63
N ASN A 200 12.11 -7.96 8.62
CA ASN A 200 11.98 -9.23 7.92
C ASN A 200 12.89 -10.33 8.46
N VAL A 201 13.95 -9.98 9.21
CA VAL A 201 14.88 -10.95 9.80
C VAL A 201 14.79 -10.93 11.32
N LEU A 202 15.08 -9.80 11.98
CA LEU A 202 15.12 -9.75 13.45
C LEU A 202 13.74 -10.01 14.05
N ALA A 203 12.70 -9.36 13.57
CA ALA A 203 11.32 -9.57 14.00
C ALA A 203 10.49 -10.44 13.03
N GLY A 204 11.10 -10.97 11.96
CA GLY A 204 10.41 -11.57 10.82
C GLY A 204 9.44 -12.70 11.19
N ASN A 205 9.84 -13.63 12.04
CA ASN A 205 8.99 -14.76 12.46
C ASN A 205 7.71 -14.31 13.19
N VAL A 206 7.83 -13.36 14.12
CA VAL A 206 6.67 -12.89 14.86
C VAL A 206 5.78 -12.00 14.00
N MET A 207 6.37 -11.18 13.15
CA MET A 207 5.62 -10.32 12.22
C MET A 207 4.88 -11.16 11.17
N SER A 208 5.49 -12.20 10.60
CA SER A 208 4.84 -13.11 9.65
C SER A 208 3.62 -13.82 10.25
N ARG A 209 3.71 -14.29 11.50
CA ARG A 209 2.54 -14.88 12.19
C ARG A 209 1.42 -13.87 12.39
N ARG A 210 1.77 -12.66 12.80
CA ARG A 210 0.78 -11.59 13.04
C ARG A 210 0.21 -11.05 11.72
N ALA A 211 0.98 -11.06 10.63
CA ALA A 211 0.51 -10.73 9.29
C ALA A 211 -0.63 -11.66 8.85
N THR A 212 -0.54 -12.96 9.15
CA THR A 212 -1.62 -13.93 8.92
C THR A 212 -2.93 -13.49 9.58
N TYR A 213 -2.86 -13.03 10.81
CA TYR A 213 -4.01 -12.49 11.55
C TYR A 213 -4.49 -11.16 10.95
N MET A 214 -3.58 -10.26 10.62
CA MET A 214 -3.88 -8.93 10.09
C MET A 214 -4.56 -8.99 8.73
N TYR A 215 -4.03 -9.79 7.81
CA TYR A 215 -4.54 -9.88 6.43
C TYR A 215 -5.66 -10.89 6.26
N GLY A 216 -5.85 -11.80 7.23
CA GLY A 216 -6.87 -12.83 7.13
C GLY A 216 -6.64 -13.86 6.02
N ASN A 217 -5.38 -14.06 5.58
CA ASN A 217 -5.02 -14.91 4.44
C ASN A 217 -5.21 -16.42 4.67
N LEU A 218 -5.62 -16.84 5.87
CA LEU A 218 -6.07 -18.21 6.15
C LEU A 218 -7.57 -18.39 5.96
N LEU A 219 -8.32 -17.31 5.75
CA LEU A 219 -9.75 -17.39 5.48
C LEU A 219 -9.97 -17.70 4.00
N PRO A 220 -10.97 -18.53 3.66
CA PRO A 220 -11.33 -18.73 2.27
C PRO A 220 -11.88 -17.45 1.66
N SER A 221 -11.54 -17.17 0.40
CA SER A 221 -12.11 -16.06 -0.36
C SER A 221 -13.62 -16.24 -0.51
N SER A 222 -14.40 -15.40 0.13
CA SER A 222 -15.87 -15.45 0.10
C SER A 222 -16.47 -14.21 0.75
N PRO A 223 -17.75 -13.89 0.52
CA PRO A 223 -18.44 -12.79 1.21
C PRO A 223 -18.50 -12.92 2.75
N THR A 224 -18.23 -14.10 3.28
CA THR A 224 -18.22 -14.40 4.72
C THR A 224 -16.82 -14.75 5.25
N GLY A 225 -15.81 -14.61 4.41
CA GLY A 225 -14.42 -14.89 4.73
C GLY A 225 -13.52 -13.72 4.34
N PHE A 226 -12.50 -14.00 3.50
CA PHE A 226 -11.58 -12.98 2.99
C PHE A 226 -12.20 -12.25 1.78
N VAL A 227 -12.18 -10.91 1.78
CA VAL A 227 -12.70 -10.05 0.70
C VAL A 227 -11.62 -9.15 0.11
N THR A 228 -10.68 -8.65 0.91
CA THR A 228 -9.60 -7.75 0.50
C THR A 228 -8.65 -7.51 1.67
N THR A 229 -7.44 -7.10 1.40
CA THR A 229 -6.52 -6.60 2.43
C THR A 229 -6.82 -5.14 2.82
N GLY A 230 -7.69 -4.45 2.08
CA GLY A 230 -7.92 -3.01 2.19
C GLY A 230 -6.89 -2.17 1.44
N LEU A 231 -5.61 -2.48 1.60
CA LEU A 231 -4.47 -1.87 0.93
C LEU A 231 -4.35 -2.31 -0.54
N GLY A 232 -4.74 -3.55 -0.84
CA GLY A 232 -4.73 -4.14 -2.17
C GLY A 232 -5.68 -5.32 -2.24
N ALA A 233 -5.66 -6.07 -3.33
CA ALA A 233 -6.54 -7.22 -3.53
C ALA A 233 -6.17 -8.38 -2.61
N ALA A 234 -4.93 -8.86 -2.72
CA ALA A 234 -4.37 -9.98 -1.95
C ALA A 234 -2.83 -9.89 -1.95
N LEU A 235 -2.21 -10.61 -1.03
CA LEU A 235 -0.75 -10.72 -0.94
C LEU A 235 -0.26 -11.90 -1.79
N SER A 236 0.78 -11.72 -2.60
CA SER A 236 1.43 -12.84 -3.29
C SER A 236 2.28 -13.67 -2.32
N MET A 237 2.27 -14.99 -2.53
CA MET A 237 2.90 -16.00 -1.66
C MET A 237 3.93 -16.83 -2.45
N GLY A 238 4.81 -16.15 -3.20
CA GLY A 238 5.88 -16.75 -3.97
C GLY A 238 7.23 -16.76 -3.26
N ASN A 239 8.30 -16.93 -4.05
CA ASN A 239 9.67 -16.81 -3.57
C ASN A 239 10.04 -15.34 -3.33
N THR A 240 10.90 -15.11 -2.36
CA THR A 240 11.37 -13.76 -2.01
C THR A 240 12.89 -13.66 -2.16
N GLY A 241 13.38 -12.46 -2.46
CA GLY A 241 14.79 -12.16 -2.56
C GLY A 241 15.16 -10.85 -1.89
N PHE A 242 16.45 -10.60 -1.76
CA PHE A 242 17.00 -9.36 -1.25
C PHE A 242 18.31 -9.06 -1.96
N ILE A 243 18.47 -7.83 -2.43
CA ILE A 243 19.71 -7.30 -3.00
C ILE A 243 20.08 -6.04 -2.23
N ILE A 244 21.36 -5.86 -1.93
CA ILE A 244 21.85 -4.64 -1.29
C ILE A 244 21.90 -3.53 -2.34
N PRO A 245 21.27 -2.36 -2.10
CA PRO A 245 21.34 -1.22 -3.02
C PRO A 245 22.78 -0.76 -3.27
N ASN A 246 23.05 -0.37 -4.49
CA ASN A 246 24.35 0.20 -4.87
C ASN A 246 24.32 1.74 -5.06
N ASP A 247 23.13 2.36 -4.91
CA ASP A 247 22.94 3.82 -4.87
C ASP A 247 21.92 4.16 -3.78
N LEU A 248 22.26 5.13 -2.91
CA LEU A 248 21.40 5.54 -1.79
C LEU A 248 21.05 7.02 -1.92
N ILE A 249 19.76 7.33 -1.77
CA ILE A 249 19.26 8.70 -1.62
C ILE A 249 19.29 9.05 -0.14
N LYS A 250 19.91 10.16 0.23
CA LYS A 250 20.16 10.57 1.62
C LYS A 250 19.44 11.85 2.02
N GLU A 251 19.23 12.74 1.06
CA GLU A 251 18.70 14.07 1.34
C GLU A 251 17.61 14.45 0.33
N THR A 252 16.62 15.21 0.80
CA THR A 252 15.64 15.88 -0.07
C THR A 252 16.36 16.85 -1.03
N GLY A 253 15.98 16.81 -2.30
CA GLY A 253 16.56 17.62 -3.36
C GLY A 253 17.67 16.92 -4.14
N GLU A 254 18.08 15.69 -3.75
CA GLU A 254 18.93 14.89 -4.63
C GLU A 254 18.23 14.57 -5.94
N THR A 255 19.02 14.45 -6.99
CA THR A 255 18.55 14.10 -8.34
C THR A 255 19.35 12.95 -8.92
N ARG A 256 18.74 12.21 -9.83
CA ARG A 256 19.43 11.24 -10.68
C ARG A 256 19.01 11.44 -12.13
N HIS A 257 19.95 11.21 -13.03
CA HIS A 257 19.68 11.08 -14.45
C HIS A 257 19.99 9.64 -14.87
N ILE A 258 18.96 8.87 -15.24
CA ILE A 258 19.07 7.45 -15.51
C ILE A 258 18.53 7.15 -16.91
N ASP A 259 19.43 6.79 -17.84
CA ASP A 259 19.06 6.39 -19.19
C ASP A 259 18.00 7.31 -19.84
N GLY A 260 18.28 8.66 -19.80
CA GLY A 260 17.41 9.68 -20.35
C GLY A 260 16.26 10.15 -19.45
N VAL A 261 16.13 9.62 -18.24
CA VAL A 261 15.07 9.99 -17.29
C VAL A 261 15.64 10.79 -16.12
N ASP A 262 15.12 12.00 -15.90
CA ASP A 262 15.42 12.83 -14.73
C ASP A 262 14.46 12.50 -13.58
N ILE A 263 15.02 12.41 -12.36
CA ILE A 263 14.27 12.08 -11.16
C ILE A 263 14.69 13.01 -10.03
N GLU A 264 13.74 13.67 -9.38
CA GLU A 264 13.96 14.52 -8.20
C GLU A 264 13.41 13.81 -6.96
N PHE A 265 14.22 13.66 -5.89
CA PHE A 265 13.86 12.89 -4.71
C PHE A 265 13.54 13.79 -3.50
N GLN A 266 12.59 13.34 -2.69
CA GLN A 266 12.28 13.84 -1.36
C GLN A 266 12.34 12.71 -0.37
N MET A 267 13.10 12.86 0.72
CA MET A 267 13.14 11.88 1.81
C MET A 267 11.94 12.05 2.73
N THR A 268 11.30 10.93 3.08
CA THR A 268 10.09 10.91 3.92
C THR A 268 10.18 9.89 5.08
N PRO A 269 11.32 9.86 5.83
CA PRO A 269 11.52 8.84 6.86
C PRO A 269 10.51 8.97 8.00
N GLY A 270 10.03 7.83 8.49
CA GLY A 270 9.13 7.74 9.64
C GLY A 270 7.68 8.11 9.36
N SER A 271 7.32 8.29 8.07
CA SER A 271 5.93 8.38 7.61
C SER A 271 5.30 6.99 7.58
N GLU A 272 5.21 6.34 6.42
CA GLU A 272 4.70 4.97 6.30
C GLU A 272 5.76 3.95 6.75
N ALA A 273 7.03 4.17 6.38
CA ALA A 273 8.17 3.35 6.79
C ALA A 273 9.28 4.18 7.43
N PRO A 274 10.16 3.55 8.25
CA PRO A 274 11.32 4.24 8.81
C PRO A 274 12.29 4.77 7.75
N ALA A 275 12.48 4.02 6.66
CA ALA A 275 13.28 4.41 5.49
C ALA A 275 12.34 4.49 4.28
N GLU A 276 12.04 5.70 3.83
CA GLU A 276 11.10 5.96 2.74
C GLU A 276 11.46 7.25 1.99
N MET A 277 11.12 7.29 0.70
CA MET A 277 11.28 8.44 -0.17
C MET A 277 10.16 8.51 -1.20
N VAL A 278 9.82 9.71 -1.63
CA VAL A 278 8.96 10.00 -2.79
C VAL A 278 9.77 10.68 -3.87
N PHE A 279 9.29 10.70 -5.11
CA PHE A 279 10.06 11.28 -6.20
C PHE A 279 9.20 11.76 -7.36
N TYR A 280 9.72 12.79 -8.04
CA TYR A 280 9.06 13.45 -9.14
C TYR A 280 9.83 13.25 -10.44
N PHE A 281 9.09 13.04 -11.52
CA PHE A 281 9.59 12.88 -12.88
C PHE A 281 9.26 14.14 -13.70
N PRO A 282 10.19 15.10 -13.89
CA PRO A 282 9.90 16.38 -14.52
C PRO A 282 9.34 16.27 -15.95
N GLN A 283 9.92 15.37 -16.77
CA GLN A 283 9.50 15.19 -18.15
C GLN A 283 8.10 14.61 -18.30
N PHE A 284 7.62 13.86 -17.30
CA PHE A 284 6.27 13.27 -17.28
C PHE A 284 5.30 14.09 -16.45
N LYS A 285 5.77 15.11 -15.71
CA LYS A 285 4.99 15.86 -14.72
C LYS A 285 4.27 14.93 -13.74
N ALA A 286 4.92 13.85 -13.36
CA ALA A 286 4.37 12.76 -12.58
C ALA A 286 5.05 12.68 -11.22
N LEU A 287 4.26 12.64 -10.16
CA LEU A 287 4.71 12.50 -8.76
C LEU A 287 4.39 11.10 -8.26
N CYS A 288 5.42 10.34 -7.89
CA CYS A 288 5.29 9.08 -7.16
C CYS A 288 5.27 9.36 -5.67
N MET A 289 4.15 9.11 -5.03
CA MET A 289 3.97 9.33 -3.58
C MET A 289 4.26 8.07 -2.74
N SER A 290 4.90 7.06 -3.35
CA SER A 290 5.30 5.83 -2.65
C SER A 290 4.12 5.19 -1.92
N GLU A 291 4.14 5.05 -0.60
CA GLU A 291 2.97 4.62 0.17
C GLU A 291 2.46 5.70 1.14
N ILE A 292 3.07 6.91 1.14
CA ILE A 292 2.65 7.97 2.07
C ILE A 292 1.27 8.57 1.72
N THR A 293 0.79 8.38 0.49
CA THR A 293 -0.62 8.61 0.13
C THR A 293 -1.18 7.41 -0.60
N SER A 294 -2.28 6.87 -0.11
CA SER A 294 -2.99 5.73 -0.68
C SER A 294 -4.50 5.96 -0.53
N HIS A 295 -5.32 5.28 -1.36
CA HIS A 295 -6.78 5.52 -1.35
C HIS A 295 -7.49 4.91 -0.13
N HIS A 296 -6.93 5.14 1.07
CA HIS A 296 -7.47 4.73 2.38
C HIS A 296 -6.83 5.55 3.51
N LEU A 297 -7.38 5.42 4.72
CA LEU A 297 -6.69 5.78 5.95
C LEU A 297 -5.70 4.67 6.28
N HIS A 298 -4.41 4.96 6.19
CA HIS A 298 -3.37 4.00 6.54
C HIS A 298 -3.22 3.86 8.06
N ASN A 299 -2.82 2.70 8.54
CA ASN A 299 -2.53 2.51 9.96
C ASN A 299 -1.22 3.23 10.36
N LEU A 300 -1.22 3.84 11.55
CA LEU A 300 -0.02 4.41 12.18
C LEU A 300 0.73 3.38 13.03
N TYR A 301 0.09 2.26 13.32
CA TYR A 301 0.65 1.09 13.98
C TYR A 301 -0.05 -0.15 13.44
N THR A 302 0.69 -0.99 12.74
CA THR A 302 0.12 -2.18 12.11
C THR A 302 -0.01 -3.33 13.12
N PRO A 303 -1.14 -4.11 13.12
CA PRO A 303 -1.25 -5.33 13.92
C PRO A 303 -0.17 -6.37 13.61
N ARG A 304 0.40 -6.37 12.40
CA ARG A 304 1.56 -7.19 12.01
C ARG A 304 2.75 -6.93 12.95
N GLY A 305 2.97 -5.69 13.28
CA GLY A 305 4.12 -5.17 14.02
C GLY A 305 4.97 -4.26 13.13
N ALA A 306 5.31 -3.10 13.66
CA ALA A 306 6.23 -2.12 13.08
C ALA A 306 6.59 -1.11 14.17
N GLN A 307 7.56 -0.25 13.91
CA GLN A 307 7.74 0.97 14.69
C GLN A 307 6.48 1.84 14.57
N VAL A 308 6.11 2.55 15.64
CA VAL A 308 4.97 3.47 15.59
C VAL A 308 5.30 4.63 14.67
N ARG A 309 4.49 4.82 13.63
CA ARG A 309 4.65 5.86 12.62
C ARG A 309 4.33 7.24 13.20
N ASP A 310 4.97 8.27 12.65
CA ASP A 310 4.80 9.65 13.11
C ASP A 310 3.76 10.40 12.27
N ALA A 311 2.53 10.49 12.75
CA ALA A 311 1.44 11.16 12.04
C ALA A 311 1.71 12.66 11.77
N LEU A 312 2.48 13.33 12.65
CA LEU A 312 2.84 14.73 12.46
C LEU A 312 3.90 14.88 11.36
N ALA A 313 4.97 14.06 11.41
CA ALA A 313 5.98 14.03 10.36
C ALA A 313 5.35 13.64 9.01
N TRP A 314 4.51 12.62 8.99
CA TRP A 314 3.79 12.18 7.80
C TRP A 314 2.99 13.31 7.15
N ALA A 315 2.20 14.03 7.94
CA ALA A 315 1.47 15.20 7.43
C ALA A 315 2.40 16.32 6.93
N ALA A 316 3.51 16.57 7.62
CA ALA A 316 4.50 17.57 7.21
C ALA A 316 5.17 17.19 5.88
N GLN A 317 5.51 15.92 5.69
CA GLN A 317 6.15 15.42 4.47
C GLN A 317 5.21 15.46 3.26
N ILE A 318 3.91 15.13 3.43
CA ILE A 318 2.92 15.35 2.35
C ILE A 318 2.83 16.84 2.01
N ASN A 319 2.86 17.73 3.01
CA ASN A 319 2.88 19.16 2.74
C ASN A 319 4.13 19.61 1.99
N GLU A 320 5.30 19.10 2.36
CA GLU A 320 6.56 19.34 1.66
C GLU A 320 6.49 18.88 0.21
N SER A 321 5.89 17.70 -0.08
CA SER A 321 5.66 17.25 -1.46
C SER A 321 4.80 18.22 -2.27
N ILE A 322 3.76 18.79 -1.64
CA ILE A 322 2.91 19.82 -2.27
C ILE A 322 3.73 21.07 -2.56
N ASP A 323 4.57 21.51 -1.63
CA ASP A 323 5.39 22.72 -1.77
C ASP A 323 6.48 22.53 -2.85
N LEU A 324 7.11 21.35 -2.92
CA LEU A 324 8.17 21.04 -3.90
C LEU A 324 7.64 20.82 -5.32
N PHE A 325 6.53 20.10 -5.46
CA PHE A 325 6.10 19.54 -6.73
C PHE A 325 4.70 20.01 -7.18
N GLY A 326 3.89 20.58 -6.30
CA GLY A 326 2.49 20.88 -6.53
C GLY A 326 2.19 21.77 -7.73
N ASP A 327 3.06 22.76 -8.01
CA ASP A 327 2.90 23.65 -9.15
C ASP A 327 3.26 22.98 -10.50
N ARG A 328 3.96 21.85 -10.46
CA ARG A 328 4.55 21.17 -11.62
C ARG A 328 3.87 19.85 -11.97
N LEU A 329 3.22 19.18 -11.02
CA LEU A 329 2.60 17.88 -11.25
C LEU A 329 1.32 18.00 -12.08
N GLU A 330 1.06 16.98 -12.91
CA GLU A 330 -0.19 16.77 -13.64
C GLU A 330 -0.83 15.42 -13.30
N VAL A 331 -0.06 14.49 -12.72
CA VAL A 331 -0.53 13.20 -12.24
C VAL A 331 0.20 12.83 -10.96
N GLU A 332 -0.54 12.30 -10.01
CA GLU A 332 -0.04 11.62 -8.82
C GLU A 332 -0.30 10.13 -8.96
N PHE A 333 0.68 9.30 -8.59
CA PHE A 333 0.54 7.85 -8.49
C PHE A 333 1.31 7.32 -7.28
N ALA A 334 0.98 6.12 -6.85
CA ALA A 334 1.54 5.51 -5.65
C ALA A 334 1.86 4.03 -5.86
N SER A 335 2.52 3.44 -4.88
CA SER A 335 2.88 2.02 -4.86
C SER A 335 1.67 1.10 -4.59
N HIS A 336 0.50 1.69 -4.31
CA HIS A 336 -0.78 1.01 -4.17
C HIS A 336 -1.87 1.76 -4.92
N HIS A 337 -2.96 1.05 -5.25
CA HIS A 337 -4.17 1.57 -5.86
C HIS A 337 -3.95 2.17 -7.27
N TRP A 338 -4.68 3.20 -7.62
CA TRP A 338 -4.74 3.84 -8.94
C TRP A 338 -4.34 5.30 -8.87
N PRO A 339 -3.81 5.88 -9.96
CA PRO A 339 -3.39 7.27 -9.99
C PRO A 339 -4.55 8.27 -9.92
N ILE A 340 -4.19 9.53 -9.65
CA ILE A 340 -5.06 10.69 -9.78
C ILE A 340 -4.48 11.62 -10.86
N TRP A 341 -5.27 11.89 -11.88
CA TRP A 341 -4.92 12.80 -12.96
C TRP A 341 -5.56 14.16 -12.75
N GLY A 342 -4.85 15.20 -13.16
CA GLY A 342 -5.24 16.59 -12.97
C GLY A 342 -4.61 17.18 -11.73
N ARG A 343 -3.90 18.32 -11.92
CA ARG A 343 -3.19 18.99 -10.82
C ARG A 343 -4.11 19.33 -9.65
N GLN A 344 -5.28 19.88 -9.96
CA GLN A 344 -6.20 20.34 -8.93
C GLN A 344 -6.70 19.17 -8.09
N GLU A 345 -7.09 18.07 -8.73
CA GLU A 345 -7.58 16.84 -8.09
C GLU A 345 -6.49 16.19 -7.23
N ALA A 346 -5.26 16.10 -7.76
CA ALA A 346 -4.13 15.54 -7.03
C ALA A 346 -3.78 16.38 -5.80
N ILE A 347 -3.72 17.70 -5.93
CA ILE A 347 -3.45 18.60 -4.79
C ILE A 347 -4.56 18.53 -3.74
N GLU A 348 -5.83 18.46 -4.14
CA GLU A 348 -6.93 18.30 -3.19
C GLU A 348 -6.84 16.96 -2.44
N TYR A 349 -6.52 15.88 -3.14
CA TYR A 349 -6.28 14.57 -2.55
C TYR A 349 -5.14 14.60 -1.53
N LEU A 350 -3.98 15.13 -1.92
CA LEU A 350 -2.81 15.26 -1.02
C LEU A 350 -3.15 16.08 0.23
N LYS A 351 -3.86 17.20 0.07
CA LYS A 351 -4.32 18.03 1.21
C LYS A 351 -5.24 17.27 2.14
N LYS A 352 -6.18 16.51 1.62
CA LYS A 352 -7.12 15.72 2.43
C LYS A 352 -6.43 14.58 3.19
N GLN A 353 -5.46 13.89 2.57
CA GLN A 353 -4.63 12.88 3.22
C GLN A 353 -3.77 13.52 4.32
N ARG A 354 -3.06 14.62 4.04
CA ARG A 354 -2.30 15.39 5.01
C ARG A 354 -3.14 15.80 6.23
N ASP A 355 -4.29 16.41 5.97
CA ASP A 355 -5.16 16.97 7.00
C ASP A 355 -5.77 15.86 7.87
N MET A 356 -6.02 14.68 7.32
CA MET A 356 -6.50 13.51 8.05
C MET A 356 -5.49 13.06 9.12
N TYR A 357 -4.21 12.86 8.76
CA TYR A 357 -3.17 12.48 9.72
C TYR A 357 -2.93 13.57 10.75
N LYS A 358 -2.85 14.83 10.31
CA LYS A 358 -2.69 15.98 11.21
C LYS A 358 -3.85 16.10 12.21
N TYR A 359 -5.08 15.91 11.74
CA TYR A 359 -6.27 15.97 12.61
C TYR A 359 -6.24 14.85 13.67
N ILE A 360 -5.96 13.62 13.28
CA ILE A 360 -5.88 12.50 14.23
C ILE A 360 -4.80 12.77 15.29
N HIS A 361 -3.62 13.22 14.85
CA HIS A 361 -2.53 13.61 15.75
C HIS A 361 -2.94 14.67 16.75
N ASP A 362 -3.41 15.81 16.26
CA ASP A 362 -3.70 16.98 17.09
C ASP A 362 -4.85 16.71 18.07
N GLN A 363 -5.91 16.05 17.62
CA GLN A 363 -7.04 15.70 18.49
C GLN A 363 -6.67 14.66 19.55
N THR A 364 -5.81 13.70 19.23
CA THR A 364 -5.31 12.75 20.21
C THR A 364 -4.55 13.47 21.33
N LEU A 365 -3.60 14.32 20.99
CA LEU A 365 -2.81 15.06 21.99
C LEU A 365 -3.66 16.08 22.76
N ARG A 366 -4.61 16.74 22.10
CA ARG A 366 -5.54 17.64 22.79
C ARG A 366 -6.31 16.90 23.89
N LEU A 367 -6.85 15.72 23.59
CA LEU A 367 -7.60 14.93 24.57
C LEU A 367 -6.68 14.36 25.66
N ALA A 368 -5.47 13.88 25.32
CA ALA A 368 -4.49 13.43 26.28
C ALA A 368 -4.10 14.53 27.28
N ASN A 369 -3.92 15.76 26.80
CA ASN A 369 -3.67 16.93 27.65
C ASN A 369 -4.88 17.31 28.53
N HIS A 370 -6.09 16.84 28.21
CA HIS A 370 -7.27 16.95 29.08
C HIS A 370 -7.41 15.81 30.08
N GLY A 371 -6.44 14.88 30.11
CA GLY A 371 -6.38 13.77 31.07
C GLY A 371 -7.09 12.48 30.61
N TYR A 372 -7.52 12.39 29.36
CA TYR A 372 -8.10 11.15 28.82
C TYR A 372 -7.01 10.11 28.52
N ILE A 373 -7.29 8.84 28.79
CA ILE A 373 -6.43 7.70 28.43
C ILE A 373 -6.67 7.27 26.98
N LYS A 374 -5.78 6.44 26.43
CA LYS A 374 -5.81 6.07 25.01
C LYS A 374 -7.11 5.41 24.55
N GLU A 375 -7.75 4.62 25.41
CA GLU A 375 -9.03 3.95 25.14
C GLU A 375 -10.16 4.97 25.02
N GLU A 376 -10.25 5.92 25.96
CA GLU A 376 -11.27 6.97 25.95
C GLU A 376 -11.10 7.95 24.79
N ILE A 377 -9.86 8.27 24.45
CA ILE A 377 -9.51 9.11 23.31
C ILE A 377 -9.99 8.45 22.00
N ALA A 378 -9.69 7.17 21.84
CA ALA A 378 -10.06 6.42 20.65
C ALA A 378 -11.57 6.42 20.39
N GLU A 379 -12.41 6.36 21.43
CA GLU A 379 -13.87 6.41 21.31
C GLU A 379 -14.41 7.81 20.97
N GLN A 380 -13.67 8.86 21.29
CA GLN A 380 -14.12 10.25 21.13
C GLN A 380 -13.75 10.86 19.77
N ILE A 381 -12.59 10.45 19.19
CA ILE A 381 -12.13 11.06 17.94
C ILE A 381 -12.98 10.56 16.76
N LYS A 382 -13.48 11.54 15.99
CA LYS A 382 -14.19 11.31 14.72
C LYS A 382 -13.67 12.30 13.71
N LEU A 383 -13.41 11.85 12.48
CA LEU A 383 -13.05 12.76 11.41
C LEU A 383 -14.18 13.77 11.16
N PRO A 384 -13.85 15.05 10.91
CA PRO A 384 -14.83 16.02 10.45
C PRO A 384 -15.40 15.58 9.11
N GLU A 385 -16.61 16.02 8.81
CA GLU A 385 -17.35 15.64 7.59
C GLU A 385 -16.54 15.92 6.32
N SER A 386 -15.79 17.02 6.29
CA SER A 386 -14.93 17.40 5.17
C SER A 386 -13.80 16.40 4.85
N LEU A 387 -13.42 15.56 5.79
CA LEU A 387 -12.43 14.49 5.63
C LEU A 387 -13.08 13.11 5.58
N GLY A 388 -14.06 12.86 6.45
CA GLY A 388 -14.68 11.55 6.61
C GLY A 388 -15.63 11.12 5.49
N LYS A 389 -16.04 12.04 4.59
CA LYS A 389 -16.84 11.73 3.39
C LYS A 389 -15.99 11.14 2.25
N GLU A 390 -14.70 11.44 2.23
CA GLU A 390 -13.83 10.99 1.16
C GLU A 390 -13.59 9.50 1.26
N PHE A 391 -13.82 8.74 0.18
CA PHE A 391 -13.55 7.31 0.16
C PHE A 391 -12.07 6.99 0.41
N TYR A 392 -11.15 7.83 -0.06
CA TYR A 392 -9.71 7.68 0.16
C TYR A 392 -9.25 8.06 1.58
N ASN A 393 -10.15 8.46 2.48
CA ASN A 393 -9.87 8.67 3.91
C ASN A 393 -10.61 7.64 4.80
N ARG A 394 -11.17 6.57 4.18
CA ARG A 394 -11.92 5.55 4.92
C ARG A 394 -11.02 4.49 5.57
N ASP A 395 -11.58 3.86 6.58
CA ASP A 395 -10.96 2.89 7.48
C ASP A 395 -10.79 1.51 6.82
N TYR A 396 -10.10 1.42 5.67
CA TYR A 396 -9.92 0.14 4.97
C TYR A 396 -8.70 -0.64 5.42
N TYR A 397 -7.68 0.04 5.94
CA TYR A 397 -6.40 -0.57 6.35
C TYR A 397 -5.94 -0.12 7.73
N GLY A 398 -6.09 1.15 8.09
CA GLY A 398 -6.08 1.68 9.44
C GLY A 398 -7.48 2.09 9.86
N THR A 399 -7.64 2.58 11.09
CA THR A 399 -8.88 3.21 11.58
C THR A 399 -8.55 4.43 12.42
N VAL A 400 -9.45 5.40 12.47
CA VAL A 400 -9.29 6.58 13.36
C VAL A 400 -9.07 6.13 14.81
N HIS A 401 -9.86 5.16 15.25
CA HIS A 401 -9.80 4.59 16.59
C HIS A 401 -8.44 3.93 16.90
N HIS A 402 -7.91 3.14 15.98
CA HIS A 402 -6.61 2.48 16.14
C HIS A 402 -5.46 3.49 16.05
N ASN A 403 -5.55 4.42 15.11
CA ASN A 403 -4.53 5.44 14.90
C ASN A 403 -4.43 6.45 16.06
N ALA A 404 -5.53 6.78 16.72
CA ALA A 404 -5.51 7.58 17.94
C ALA A 404 -4.70 6.90 19.05
N ARG A 405 -4.89 5.58 19.24
CA ARG A 405 -4.06 4.81 20.17
C ARG A 405 -2.58 4.80 19.77
N ALA A 406 -2.30 4.71 18.48
CA ALA A 406 -0.93 4.74 17.98
C ALA A 406 -0.24 6.08 18.26
N VAL A 407 -0.91 7.21 18.02
CA VAL A 407 -0.39 8.54 18.36
C VAL A 407 -0.13 8.64 19.88
N TYR A 408 -1.07 8.19 20.71
CA TYR A 408 -0.88 8.18 22.16
C TYR A 408 0.37 7.39 22.56
N VAL A 409 0.52 6.16 22.03
CA VAL A 409 1.67 5.29 22.33
C VAL A 409 2.99 5.89 21.84
N LYS A 410 2.98 6.60 20.70
CA LYS A 410 4.17 7.30 20.17
C LYS A 410 4.75 8.28 21.20
N TYR A 411 3.90 9.02 21.91
CA TYR A 411 4.31 10.06 22.87
C TYR A 411 4.44 9.54 24.31
N LEU A 412 3.54 8.66 24.74
CA LEU A 412 3.37 8.29 26.14
C LEU A 412 3.73 6.81 26.44
N GLY A 413 4.04 6.03 25.38
CA GLY A 413 4.39 4.62 25.52
C GLY A 413 3.17 3.72 25.81
N PHE A 414 3.45 2.49 26.27
CA PHE A 414 2.41 1.46 26.51
C PHE A 414 1.64 1.65 27.83
N PHE A 415 2.22 2.36 28.79
CA PHE A 415 1.61 2.55 30.09
C PHE A 415 0.32 3.37 30.01
N ASP A 416 -0.75 2.82 30.55
CA ASP A 416 -2.10 3.40 30.47
C ASP A 416 -2.46 4.28 31.68
N GLY A 417 -1.52 4.51 32.59
CA GLY A 417 -1.74 5.26 33.83
C GLY A 417 -2.24 4.41 35.01
N ASN A 418 -2.48 3.12 34.80
CA ASN A 418 -2.91 2.20 35.86
C ASN A 418 -1.71 1.36 36.37
N PRO A 419 -1.27 1.56 37.62
CA PRO A 419 -0.14 0.80 38.17
C PRO A 419 -0.33 -0.72 38.17
N ALA A 420 -1.56 -1.21 38.10
CA ALA A 420 -1.85 -2.64 38.08
C ALA A 420 -1.53 -3.30 36.71
N THR A 421 -1.25 -2.51 35.68
CA THR A 421 -0.88 -2.99 34.34
C THR A 421 0.61 -2.92 34.03
N LEU A 422 1.44 -2.55 35.01
CA LEU A 422 2.91 -2.55 34.92
C LEU A 422 3.50 -3.95 35.07
#